data_473e3de244278d31010dc0469f42d918
#
_entry.id   473e3de244278d31010dc0469f42d918
#
_cell.length_a   1.000
_cell.length_b   1.000
_cell.length_c   1.000
_cell.angle_alpha   90.00
_cell.angle_beta   90.00
_cell.angle_gamma   90.00
#
_symmetry.space_group_name_H-M   'P 1'
#
loop_
_entity.id
_entity.type
_entity.pdbx_description
1 polymer ?
#
loop_
_entity_poly.entity_id
_entity_poly.type
_entity_poly.pdbx_seq_one_letter_code
_entity_poly.pdbx_strand_id
1 'polypeptide(L)'
;MTSIDAGTLTGGPQGRGGKTKDSTYSLGLRIGVSVFFGILLVVVVGGWAATATLTGAVIAPGSVTVGQHVKEVQHRDGGIVAEIAVREGDFVEAGEVLLRLSDVETRAERSIVLSQLYELQGRAARLLSERDGLTQIDFSTVLAAEGPARSATIGGETTLFIGNLLARARQKEQLELQLDQLGQEVVGLESQLAALNEEIALVGTEHARLEELAANGLIEGARVYAINREIARLTGEHGEVVANMARAEGRMSEVRLQIIATDETARNEAQRELRVVQAQMTELSERLLSAEDRLDRVDIRSPIAGIVNELNVTTVGGVITPAQTLVTIVPDDADLKIEMRLSIVDVDQVSVGQPVKLRFSAFNQRTTPELEGEIVHVSAAAQRDSSTGELFYLGEVGITDDLGKLGNVTLIPGMPVEVFAETAEMTALSYLVKPFLDQAARAFREE
;
A
#
# COMPACT_ATOMS: atom_id res chain seq x y z
N MET A 1 44.74 37.41 -82.26
CA MET A 1 44.75 37.56 -83.72
C MET A 1 43.71 38.55 -84.07
N THR A 2 44.22 39.64 -84.63
CA THR A 2 43.78 40.63 -85.66
C THR A 2 42.71 41.56 -85.08
N SER A 3 43.03 42.82 -84.70
CA SER A 3 43.61 44.01 -85.32
C SER A 3 42.67 44.74 -86.31
N ILE A 4 42.58 46.06 -86.09
CA ILE A 4 42.57 47.14 -87.10
C ILE A 4 41.13 47.52 -87.61
N ASP A 5 40.69 48.75 -87.81
CA ASP A 5 41.39 49.98 -88.05
C ASP A 5 40.44 51.22 -87.94
N ALA A 6 41.05 52.24 -87.82
CA ALA A 6 40.67 53.66 -87.84
C ALA A 6 39.92 54.15 -89.09
N GLY A 7 39.27 55.23 -88.98
CA GLY A 7 38.72 56.08 -90.06
C GLY A 7 38.20 57.43 -89.65
N THR A 8 39.12 58.38 -89.65
CA THR A 8 38.95 59.84 -89.67
C THR A 8 38.22 60.34 -90.90
N LEU A 9 37.42 61.45 -90.76
CA LEU A 9 37.55 62.69 -91.59
C LEU A 9 36.31 63.60 -91.37
N THR A 10 36.47 64.70 -90.73
CA THR A 10 36.46 66.13 -91.20
C THR A 10 35.25 66.61 -91.99
N GLY A 11 34.69 67.71 -91.52
CA GLY A 11 33.90 68.61 -92.32
C GLY A 11 32.93 69.47 -91.52
N GLY A 12 33.29 70.74 -91.10
CA GLY A 12 32.37 71.83 -90.81
C GLY A 12 31.87 72.41 -92.12
N PRO A 13 31.01 73.40 -92.18
CA PRO A 13 31.02 74.62 -91.37
C PRO A 13 29.62 75.26 -91.05
N GLN A 14 29.70 76.23 -90.15
CA GLN A 14 28.91 77.51 -90.07
C GLN A 14 27.39 77.52 -90.11
N GLY A 15 26.77 78.08 -89.11
CA GLY A 15 26.18 79.36 -89.20
C GLY A 15 24.78 79.61 -88.65
N ARG A 16 24.70 80.57 -87.82
CA ARG A 16 23.54 81.46 -87.46
C ARG A 16 22.71 81.06 -86.24
N GLY A 17 22.85 81.90 -85.32
CA GLY A 17 22.14 82.65 -84.36
C GLY A 17 20.61 82.46 -84.21
N GLY A 18 20.21 81.98 -83.05
CA GLY A 18 18.85 82.06 -82.61
C GLY A 18 18.80 82.25 -81.10
N LYS A 19 18.33 83.35 -80.65
CA LYS A 19 18.10 83.72 -79.26
C LYS A 19 17.16 82.70 -78.60
N THR A 20 17.66 81.95 -77.65
CA THR A 20 16.79 81.18 -76.79
C THR A 20 16.59 81.91 -75.47
N LYS A 21 15.32 82.03 -75.11
CA LYS A 21 14.81 82.52 -73.82
C LYS A 21 15.39 81.68 -72.71
N ASP A 22 15.99 82.30 -71.73
CA ASP A 22 16.35 81.72 -70.48
C ASP A 22 15.07 81.36 -69.70
N SER A 23 14.72 80.09 -69.70
CA SER A 23 13.78 79.49 -68.69
C SER A 23 14.57 79.13 -67.46
N THR A 24 14.62 80.00 -66.46
CA THR A 24 15.12 79.70 -65.13
C THR A 24 14.28 78.66 -64.46
N TYR A 25 14.59 77.39 -64.71
CA TYR A 25 14.10 76.31 -63.88
C TYR A 25 14.88 76.29 -62.57
N SER A 26 14.23 76.74 -61.47
CA SER A 26 14.81 76.69 -60.13
C SER A 26 15.00 75.29 -59.70
N LEU A 27 16.14 74.70 -59.98
CA LEU A 27 16.53 73.32 -59.64
C LEU A 27 16.42 73.13 -58.11
N GLY A 28 16.74 74.12 -57.28
CA GLY A 28 16.69 74.04 -55.81
C GLY A 28 15.29 73.82 -55.26
N LEU A 29 14.24 74.39 -55.89
CA LEU A 29 12.87 74.16 -55.38
C LEU A 29 12.39 72.71 -55.60
N ARG A 30 12.74 72.13 -56.75
CA ARG A 30 12.39 70.76 -57.08
C ARG A 30 13.15 69.76 -56.23
N ILE A 31 14.44 69.97 -55.96
CA ILE A 31 15.24 69.18 -55.02
C ILE A 31 14.68 69.33 -53.62
N GLY A 32 14.34 70.55 -53.15
CA GLY A 32 13.74 70.74 -51.85
C GLY A 32 12.38 70.06 -51.69
N VAL A 33 11.51 70.12 -52.72
CA VAL A 33 10.23 69.40 -52.70
C VAL A 33 10.43 67.86 -52.72
N SER A 34 11.36 67.34 -53.53
CA SER A 34 11.66 65.91 -53.57
C SER A 34 12.24 65.39 -52.26
N VAL A 35 13.14 66.16 -51.61
CA VAL A 35 13.69 65.83 -50.30
C VAL A 35 12.61 65.93 -49.21
N PHE A 36 11.74 66.99 -49.28
CA PHE A 36 10.61 67.05 -48.34
C PHE A 36 9.66 65.87 -48.46
N PHE A 37 9.25 65.49 -49.68
CA PHE A 37 8.42 64.32 -49.92
C PHE A 37 9.15 62.99 -49.53
N GLY A 38 10.47 62.91 -49.74
CA GLY A 38 11.28 61.79 -49.29
C GLY A 38 11.31 61.65 -47.77
N ILE A 39 11.54 62.75 -47.05
CA ILE A 39 11.50 62.80 -45.59
C ILE A 39 10.08 62.50 -45.07
N LEU A 40 9.05 63.15 -45.69
CA LEU A 40 7.65 62.88 -45.31
C LEU A 40 7.29 61.41 -45.51
N LEU A 41 7.72 60.79 -46.60
CA LEU A 41 7.49 59.36 -46.86
C LEU A 41 8.18 58.49 -45.80
N VAL A 42 9.43 58.79 -45.45
CA VAL A 42 10.17 58.05 -44.40
C VAL A 42 9.49 58.19 -43.04
N VAL A 43 8.99 59.39 -42.70
CA VAL A 43 8.29 59.65 -41.43
C VAL A 43 6.93 59.00 -41.41
N VAL A 44 6.17 59.02 -42.50
CA VAL A 44 4.85 58.34 -42.57
C VAL A 44 4.98 56.83 -42.58
N VAL A 45 5.87 56.29 -43.41
CA VAL A 45 6.08 54.87 -43.51
C VAL A 45 6.78 54.32 -42.24
N GLY A 46 7.78 55.09 -41.72
CA GLY A 46 8.45 54.73 -40.48
C GLY A 46 7.51 54.80 -39.25
N GLY A 47 6.68 55.88 -39.20
CA GLY A 47 5.67 56.03 -38.16
C GLY A 47 4.59 54.87 -38.22
N TRP A 48 4.14 54.56 -39.43
CA TRP A 48 3.26 53.42 -39.63
C TRP A 48 3.92 52.09 -39.23
N ALA A 49 5.15 51.83 -39.66
CA ALA A 49 5.90 50.62 -39.32
C ALA A 49 6.21 50.51 -37.82
N ALA A 50 6.29 51.63 -37.08
CA ALA A 50 6.49 51.65 -35.64
C ALA A 50 5.18 51.39 -34.85
N THR A 51 4.01 51.66 -35.46
CA THR A 51 2.71 51.50 -34.80
C THR A 51 1.91 50.28 -35.30
N ALA A 52 2.20 49.80 -36.50
CA ALA A 52 1.56 48.59 -37.06
C ALA A 52 2.09 47.33 -36.36
N THR A 53 1.23 46.66 -35.61
CA THR A 53 1.56 45.38 -34.96
C THR A 53 1.36 44.23 -35.95
N LEU A 54 2.32 43.33 -35.98
CA LEU A 54 2.29 42.07 -36.72
C LEU A 54 2.31 40.93 -35.67
N THR A 55 1.33 40.08 -35.68
CA THR A 55 1.32 38.83 -34.92
C THR A 55 2.06 37.77 -35.71
N GLY A 56 3.12 37.21 -35.14
CA GLY A 56 3.77 36.03 -35.67
C GLY A 56 3.07 34.76 -35.14
N ALA A 57 3.31 33.63 -35.76
CA ALA A 57 2.90 32.36 -35.23
C ALA A 57 4.05 31.32 -35.36
N VAL A 58 4.29 30.58 -34.33
CA VAL A 58 5.12 29.38 -34.36
C VAL A 58 4.25 28.23 -34.89
N ILE A 59 4.69 27.58 -35.94
CA ILE A 59 4.00 26.43 -36.52
C ILE A 59 4.67 25.15 -36.05
N ALA A 60 3.96 24.34 -35.28
CA ALA A 60 4.45 23.06 -34.79
C ALA A 60 3.60 21.93 -35.37
N PRO A 61 4.23 20.89 -35.96
CA PRO A 61 3.52 19.68 -36.32
C PRO A 61 3.09 18.93 -35.05
N GLY A 62 1.89 18.39 -35.03
CA GLY A 62 1.35 17.61 -33.92
C GLY A 62 0.47 16.48 -34.40
N SER A 63 -0.02 15.73 -33.46
CA SER A 63 -1.00 14.67 -33.66
C SER A 63 -2.01 14.64 -32.53
N VAL A 64 -3.22 14.22 -32.85
CA VAL A 64 -4.24 13.95 -31.83
C VAL A 64 -3.80 12.74 -31.03
N THR A 65 -3.74 12.89 -29.71
CA THR A 65 -3.44 11.82 -28.78
C THR A 65 -4.53 11.72 -27.72
N VAL A 66 -4.59 10.57 -27.04
CA VAL A 66 -5.50 10.36 -25.92
C VAL A 66 -4.85 10.91 -24.67
N GLY A 67 -5.51 11.83 -23.99
CA GLY A 67 -4.96 12.48 -22.78
C GLY A 67 -4.77 11.56 -21.59
N GLN A 68 -5.40 10.39 -21.61
CA GLN A 68 -5.20 9.34 -20.61
C GLN A 68 -4.41 8.17 -21.20
N HIS A 69 -3.45 7.70 -20.42
CA HIS A 69 -2.64 6.55 -20.80
C HIS A 69 -3.49 5.30 -20.78
N VAL A 70 -3.28 4.46 -21.77
CA VAL A 70 -3.84 3.11 -21.83
C VAL A 70 -3.58 2.40 -20.50
N LYS A 71 -4.60 1.74 -19.95
CA LYS A 71 -4.46 1.02 -18.68
C LYS A 71 -4.15 -0.45 -18.96
N GLU A 72 -3.00 -0.87 -18.44
CA GLU A 72 -2.60 -2.27 -18.48
C GLU A 72 -3.13 -2.99 -17.24
N VAL A 73 -3.93 -4.02 -17.46
CA VAL A 73 -4.42 -4.90 -16.40
C VAL A 73 -3.44 -6.06 -16.26
N GLN A 74 -2.83 -6.14 -15.09
CA GLN A 74 -1.84 -7.17 -14.74
C GLN A 74 -2.31 -7.96 -13.53
N HIS A 75 -1.85 -9.22 -13.39
CA HIS A 75 -2.11 -10.03 -12.22
C HIS A 75 -0.84 -10.27 -11.41
N ARG A 76 -0.95 -10.06 -10.08
CA ARG A 76 0.19 -10.11 -9.17
C ARG A 76 0.81 -11.49 -9.04
N ASP A 77 -0.04 -12.52 -8.87
CA ASP A 77 0.38 -13.85 -8.46
C ASP A 77 0.42 -14.84 -9.66
N GLY A 78 -0.20 -14.48 -10.80
CA GLY A 78 -0.41 -15.40 -11.92
C GLY A 78 -1.49 -16.45 -11.62
N GLY A 79 -1.55 -17.51 -12.42
CA GLY A 79 -2.50 -18.60 -12.24
C GLY A 79 -2.91 -19.28 -13.54
N ILE A 80 -3.92 -20.16 -13.46
CA ILE A 80 -4.49 -20.86 -14.61
C ILE A 80 -5.79 -20.19 -14.98
N VAL A 81 -5.98 -19.84 -16.25
CA VAL A 81 -7.20 -19.22 -16.77
C VAL A 81 -8.36 -20.21 -16.77
N ALA A 82 -9.41 -19.92 -16.02
CA ALA A 82 -10.65 -20.72 -16.01
C ALA A 82 -11.68 -20.22 -17.03
N GLU A 83 -11.76 -18.89 -17.22
CA GLU A 83 -12.74 -18.27 -18.10
C GLU A 83 -12.20 -16.97 -18.67
N ILE A 84 -12.58 -16.66 -19.92
CA ILE A 84 -12.31 -15.39 -20.59
C ILE A 84 -13.67 -14.78 -20.89
N ALA A 85 -14.03 -13.68 -20.22
CA ALA A 85 -15.36 -13.08 -20.31
C ALA A 85 -15.48 -12.02 -21.42
N VAL A 86 -14.37 -11.47 -21.91
CA VAL A 86 -14.31 -10.37 -22.87
C VAL A 86 -13.51 -10.72 -24.12
N ARG A 87 -13.71 -9.95 -25.20
CA ARG A 87 -12.96 -10.03 -26.45
C ARG A 87 -12.34 -8.68 -26.80
N GLU A 88 -11.38 -8.69 -27.68
CA GLU A 88 -10.83 -7.44 -28.25
C GLU A 88 -11.94 -6.66 -28.97
N GLY A 89 -12.02 -5.38 -28.69
CA GLY A 89 -13.03 -4.46 -29.19
C GLY A 89 -14.31 -4.35 -28.32
N ASP A 90 -14.47 -5.18 -27.29
CA ASP A 90 -15.62 -5.08 -26.39
C ASP A 90 -15.50 -3.85 -25.49
N PHE A 91 -16.64 -3.19 -25.23
CA PHE A 91 -16.74 -2.16 -24.22
C PHE A 91 -16.95 -2.81 -22.85
N VAL A 92 -16.22 -2.33 -21.83
CA VAL A 92 -16.30 -2.83 -20.46
C VAL A 92 -16.53 -1.69 -19.49
N GLU A 93 -17.32 -1.94 -18.45
CA GLU A 93 -17.53 -1.00 -17.35
C GLU A 93 -16.44 -1.15 -16.28
N ALA A 94 -16.25 -0.09 -15.46
CA ALA A 94 -15.37 -0.18 -14.31
C ALA A 94 -15.88 -1.25 -13.31
N GLY A 95 -15.01 -2.19 -12.92
CA GLY A 95 -15.34 -3.32 -12.04
C GLY A 95 -15.88 -4.56 -12.77
N GLU A 96 -16.12 -4.52 -14.07
CA GLU A 96 -16.56 -5.67 -14.86
C GLU A 96 -15.47 -6.75 -14.91
N VAL A 97 -15.88 -8.03 -14.87
CA VAL A 97 -14.95 -9.17 -14.90
C VAL A 97 -14.45 -9.37 -16.33
N LEU A 98 -13.14 -9.29 -16.50
CA LEU A 98 -12.46 -9.52 -17.78
C LEU A 98 -12.06 -10.98 -17.96
N LEU A 99 -11.46 -11.54 -16.94
CA LEU A 99 -10.91 -12.90 -16.89
C LEU A 99 -11.17 -13.48 -15.51
N ARG A 100 -11.35 -14.79 -15.44
CA ARG A 100 -11.41 -15.53 -14.18
C ARG A 100 -10.32 -16.59 -14.15
N LEU A 101 -9.58 -16.63 -13.05
CA LEU A 101 -8.59 -17.67 -12.80
C LEU A 101 -9.22 -18.88 -12.11
N SER A 102 -8.52 -20.00 -12.10
CA SER A 102 -8.90 -21.18 -11.32
C SER A 102 -8.74 -20.92 -9.83
N ASP A 103 -9.81 -21.07 -9.07
CA ASP A 103 -9.84 -20.83 -7.64
C ASP A 103 -9.69 -22.12 -6.80
N VAL A 104 -9.58 -23.28 -7.47
CA VAL A 104 -9.64 -24.61 -6.83
C VAL A 104 -8.57 -24.75 -5.74
N GLU A 105 -7.34 -24.36 -6.05
CA GLU A 105 -6.21 -24.48 -5.10
C GLU A 105 -6.38 -23.53 -3.92
N THR A 106 -6.68 -22.25 -4.20
CA THR A 106 -6.85 -21.22 -3.16
C THR A 106 -8.06 -21.48 -2.28
N ARG A 107 -9.15 -21.99 -2.87
CA ARG A 107 -10.35 -22.42 -2.12
C ARG A 107 -10.06 -23.61 -1.23
N ALA A 108 -9.29 -24.59 -1.71
CA ALA A 108 -8.85 -25.72 -0.91
C ALA A 108 -7.94 -25.29 0.25
N GLU A 109 -6.97 -24.40 0.00
CA GLU A 109 -6.11 -23.82 1.03
C GLU A 109 -6.94 -23.09 2.11
N ARG A 110 -7.85 -22.20 1.69
CA ARG A 110 -8.78 -21.53 2.61
C ARG A 110 -9.58 -22.51 3.47
N SER A 111 -10.09 -23.57 2.86
CA SER A 111 -10.87 -24.59 3.58
C SER A 111 -10.04 -25.34 4.62
N ILE A 112 -8.78 -25.67 4.30
CA ILE A 112 -7.85 -26.33 5.22
C ILE A 112 -7.54 -25.40 6.40
N VAL A 113 -7.17 -24.15 6.13
CA VAL A 113 -6.84 -23.15 7.16
C VAL A 113 -8.03 -22.89 8.09
N LEU A 114 -9.24 -22.76 7.52
CA LEU A 114 -10.47 -22.61 8.31
C LEU A 114 -10.73 -23.82 9.22
N SER A 115 -10.55 -25.04 8.71
CA SER A 115 -10.77 -26.24 9.50
C SER A 115 -9.80 -26.31 10.69
N GLN A 116 -8.52 -25.99 10.45
CA GLN A 116 -7.50 -25.93 11.51
C GLN A 116 -7.80 -24.83 12.54
N LEU A 117 -8.26 -23.65 12.06
CA LEU A 117 -8.62 -22.56 12.94
C LEU A 117 -9.79 -22.93 13.86
N TYR A 118 -10.82 -23.59 13.32
CA TYR A 118 -11.96 -24.08 14.13
C TYR A 118 -11.55 -25.10 15.16
N GLU A 119 -10.65 -26.01 14.84
CA GLU A 119 -10.11 -26.98 15.79
C GLU A 119 -9.38 -26.29 16.93
N LEU A 120 -8.48 -25.33 16.62
CA LEU A 120 -7.77 -24.56 17.64
C LEU A 120 -8.69 -23.68 18.48
N GLN A 121 -9.74 -23.11 17.87
CA GLN A 121 -10.75 -22.35 18.60
C GLN A 121 -11.48 -23.23 19.62
N GLY A 122 -11.88 -24.44 19.23
CA GLY A 122 -12.48 -25.41 20.16
C GLY A 122 -11.55 -25.74 21.32
N ARG A 123 -10.28 -26.00 21.03
CA ARG A 123 -9.24 -26.27 22.04
C ARG A 123 -9.02 -25.05 22.95
N ALA A 124 -9.01 -23.85 22.40
CA ALA A 124 -8.90 -22.62 23.20
C ALA A 124 -10.08 -22.46 24.17
N ALA A 125 -11.30 -22.76 23.72
CA ALA A 125 -12.48 -22.73 24.59
C ALA A 125 -12.39 -23.70 25.78
N ARG A 126 -11.92 -24.93 25.52
CA ARG A 126 -11.65 -25.90 26.58
C ARG A 126 -10.61 -25.39 27.56
N LEU A 127 -9.47 -24.92 27.06
CA LEU A 127 -8.37 -24.45 27.88
C LEU A 127 -8.73 -23.21 28.71
N LEU A 128 -9.55 -22.30 28.16
CA LEU A 128 -10.11 -21.17 28.89
C LEU A 128 -10.97 -21.65 30.05
N SER A 129 -11.84 -22.62 29.80
CA SER A 129 -12.73 -23.17 30.83
C SER A 129 -11.96 -23.93 31.92
N GLU A 130 -10.89 -24.65 31.55
CA GLU A 130 -9.99 -25.33 32.49
C GLU A 130 -9.19 -24.33 33.33
N ARG A 131 -8.67 -23.25 32.73
CA ARG A 131 -7.97 -22.18 33.44
C ARG A 131 -8.87 -21.50 34.45
N ASP A 132 -10.08 -21.19 34.04
CA ASP A 132 -11.04 -20.43 34.86
C ASP A 132 -11.79 -21.33 35.88
N GLY A 133 -11.54 -22.64 35.84
CA GLY A 133 -12.13 -23.62 36.75
C GLY A 133 -13.63 -23.82 36.53
N LEU A 134 -14.11 -23.61 35.30
CA LEU A 134 -15.52 -23.80 34.95
C LEU A 134 -15.87 -25.30 34.93
N THR A 135 -17.17 -25.59 35.06
CA THR A 135 -17.72 -26.98 34.98
C THR A 135 -18.23 -27.31 33.58
N GLN A 136 -18.31 -26.34 32.69
CA GLN A 136 -18.76 -26.51 31.31
C GLN A 136 -17.93 -25.59 30.39
N ILE A 137 -17.77 -26.05 29.13
CA ILE A 137 -17.09 -25.24 28.10
C ILE A 137 -18.10 -24.28 27.47
N ASP A 138 -17.73 -23.00 27.37
CA ASP A 138 -18.47 -22.02 26.58
C ASP A 138 -17.94 -21.95 25.15
N PHE A 139 -18.69 -22.51 24.22
CA PHE A 139 -18.38 -22.47 22.78
C PHE A 139 -19.09 -21.30 22.07
N SER A 140 -19.87 -20.47 22.74
CA SER A 140 -20.70 -19.45 22.09
C SER A 140 -19.89 -18.36 21.41
N THR A 141 -18.73 -18.02 21.96
CA THR A 141 -17.87 -16.92 21.48
C THR A 141 -16.82 -17.35 20.46
N VAL A 142 -16.64 -18.65 20.26
CA VAL A 142 -15.43 -19.18 19.62
C VAL A 142 -15.70 -19.80 18.25
N LEU A 143 -16.88 -20.34 18.00
CA LEU A 143 -17.16 -21.09 16.77
C LEU A 143 -18.32 -20.46 15.99
N ALA A 144 -17.96 -19.62 15.01
CA ALA A 144 -18.91 -19.07 14.02
C ALA A 144 -19.27 -20.09 12.90
N ALA A 145 -18.64 -21.27 12.88
CA ALA A 145 -18.89 -22.26 11.83
C ALA A 145 -20.17 -23.06 12.07
N GLU A 146 -20.90 -23.30 11.01
CA GLU A 146 -22.03 -24.23 10.96
C GLU A 146 -21.60 -25.52 10.24
N GLY A 147 -22.07 -26.66 10.69
CA GLY A 147 -21.87 -27.93 9.98
C GLY A 147 -21.32 -29.08 10.82
N PRO A 148 -21.09 -30.27 10.21
CA PRO A 148 -20.67 -31.48 10.91
C PRO A 148 -19.26 -31.40 11.55
N ALA A 149 -18.37 -30.56 11.00
CA ALA A 149 -17.04 -30.37 11.57
C ALA A 149 -17.12 -29.69 12.95
N ARG A 150 -18.04 -28.73 13.13
CA ARG A 150 -18.29 -28.07 14.43
C ARG A 150 -18.71 -29.07 15.50
N SER A 151 -19.67 -29.91 15.18
CA SER A 151 -20.18 -30.91 16.16
C SER A 151 -19.13 -31.95 16.56
N ALA A 152 -18.25 -32.34 15.65
CA ALA A 152 -17.13 -33.23 15.93
C ALA A 152 -16.10 -32.59 16.88
N THR A 153 -15.69 -31.34 16.61
CA THR A 153 -14.75 -30.56 17.45
C THR A 153 -15.34 -30.35 18.86
N ILE A 154 -16.60 -29.87 18.94
CA ILE A 154 -17.29 -29.68 20.22
C ILE A 154 -17.36 -31.01 21.01
N GLY A 155 -17.75 -32.12 20.36
CA GLY A 155 -17.82 -33.42 20.99
C GLY A 155 -16.48 -33.90 21.50
N GLY A 156 -15.42 -33.79 20.71
CA GLY A 156 -14.05 -34.15 21.08
C GLY A 156 -13.53 -33.36 22.26
N GLU A 157 -13.60 -32.03 22.21
CA GLU A 157 -13.10 -31.13 23.27
C GLU A 157 -13.93 -31.30 24.56
N THR A 158 -15.26 -31.49 24.44
CA THR A 158 -16.11 -31.75 25.61
C THR A 158 -15.73 -33.05 26.28
N THR A 159 -15.45 -34.09 25.53
CA THR A 159 -15.02 -35.42 26.08
C THR A 159 -13.69 -35.30 26.82
N LEU A 160 -12.72 -34.59 26.24
CA LEU A 160 -11.43 -34.30 26.88
C LEU A 160 -11.59 -33.50 28.17
N PHE A 161 -12.40 -32.46 28.13
CA PHE A 161 -12.69 -31.59 29.30
C PHE A 161 -13.27 -32.40 30.46
N ILE A 162 -14.32 -33.20 30.18
CA ILE A 162 -14.95 -34.07 31.20
C ILE A 162 -13.94 -35.06 31.72
N GLY A 163 -13.13 -35.67 30.85
CA GLY A 163 -12.07 -36.61 31.25
C GLY A 163 -11.06 -35.97 32.20
N ASN A 164 -10.56 -34.78 31.88
CA ASN A 164 -9.62 -34.04 32.71
C ASN A 164 -10.25 -33.61 34.04
N LEU A 165 -11.50 -33.13 34.02
CA LEU A 165 -12.23 -32.76 35.24
C LEU A 165 -12.38 -33.97 36.18
N LEU A 166 -12.78 -35.14 35.66
CA LEU A 166 -12.96 -36.36 36.42
C LEU A 166 -11.64 -36.93 36.96
N ALA A 167 -10.57 -36.85 36.17
CA ALA A 167 -9.22 -37.28 36.63
C ALA A 167 -8.74 -36.41 37.80
N ARG A 168 -8.91 -35.11 37.73
CA ARG A 168 -8.55 -34.20 38.84
C ARG A 168 -9.41 -34.46 40.08
N ALA A 169 -10.71 -34.65 39.90
CA ALA A 169 -11.60 -34.94 41.01
C ALA A 169 -11.18 -36.24 41.74
N ARG A 170 -10.86 -37.31 41.02
CA ARG A 170 -10.36 -38.56 41.59
C ARG A 170 -9.04 -38.39 42.32
N GLN A 171 -8.12 -37.63 41.77
CA GLN A 171 -6.84 -37.37 42.45
C GLN A 171 -7.04 -36.60 43.74
N LYS A 172 -7.93 -35.64 43.81
CA LYS A 172 -8.27 -34.92 45.04
C LYS A 172 -8.92 -35.82 46.05
N GLU A 173 -9.90 -36.63 45.66
CA GLU A 173 -10.58 -37.61 46.50
C GLU A 173 -9.56 -38.57 47.16
N GLN A 174 -8.57 -39.04 46.38
CA GLN A 174 -7.50 -39.90 46.92
C GLN A 174 -6.69 -39.18 48.00
N LEU A 175 -6.33 -37.86 47.78
CA LEU A 175 -5.59 -37.09 48.76
C LEU A 175 -6.44 -36.75 50.00
N GLU A 176 -7.73 -36.50 49.81
CA GLU A 176 -8.69 -36.31 50.90
C GLU A 176 -8.84 -37.54 51.79
N LEU A 177 -8.90 -38.72 51.20
CA LEU A 177 -8.89 -40.00 51.96
C LEU A 177 -7.57 -40.20 52.73
N GLN A 178 -6.45 -39.84 52.14
CA GLN A 178 -5.17 -39.83 52.82
C GLN A 178 -5.11 -38.84 54.00
N LEU A 179 -5.70 -37.65 53.81
CA LEU A 179 -5.82 -36.64 54.85
C LEU A 179 -6.66 -37.13 56.03
N ASP A 180 -7.79 -37.78 55.75
CA ASP A 180 -8.66 -38.37 56.77
C ASP A 180 -7.94 -39.49 57.54
N GLN A 181 -7.21 -40.36 56.85
CA GLN A 181 -6.39 -41.41 57.49
C GLN A 181 -5.34 -40.83 58.46
N LEU A 182 -4.63 -39.78 58.05
CA LEU A 182 -3.67 -39.07 58.90
C LEU A 182 -4.38 -38.38 60.08
N GLY A 183 -5.60 -37.86 59.88
CA GLY A 183 -6.44 -37.30 60.94
C GLY A 183 -6.79 -38.35 62.01
N GLN A 184 -7.14 -39.56 61.59
CA GLN A 184 -7.40 -40.69 62.52
C GLN A 184 -6.11 -41.09 63.30
N GLU A 185 -4.96 -41.07 62.66
CA GLU A 185 -3.66 -41.31 63.30
C GLU A 185 -3.39 -40.25 64.40
N VAL A 186 -3.64 -38.96 64.15
CA VAL A 186 -3.51 -37.86 65.13
C VAL A 186 -4.46 -38.10 66.31
N VAL A 187 -5.73 -38.40 66.10
CA VAL A 187 -6.73 -38.70 67.16
C VAL A 187 -6.25 -39.90 68.02
N GLY A 188 -5.66 -40.93 67.42
CA GLY A 188 -5.07 -42.05 68.15
C GLY A 188 -3.90 -41.64 69.05
N LEU A 189 -3.00 -40.81 68.52
CA LEU A 189 -1.86 -40.27 69.29
C LEU A 189 -2.28 -39.29 70.36
N GLU A 190 -3.33 -38.49 70.17
CA GLU A 190 -3.94 -37.63 71.20
C GLU A 190 -4.48 -38.44 72.33
N SER A 191 -5.16 -39.57 72.08
CA SER A 191 -5.69 -40.50 73.07
C SER A 191 -4.56 -41.12 73.87
N GLN A 192 -3.48 -41.54 73.19
CA GLN A 192 -2.28 -42.08 73.86
C GLN A 192 -1.58 -41.05 74.71
N LEU A 193 -1.45 -39.80 74.25
CA LEU A 193 -0.93 -38.68 75.00
C LEU A 193 -1.73 -38.39 76.24
N ALA A 194 -3.04 -38.41 76.16
CA ALA A 194 -3.94 -38.21 77.30
C ALA A 194 -3.72 -39.29 78.37
N ALA A 195 -3.62 -40.57 77.96
CA ALA A 195 -3.37 -41.66 78.90
C ALA A 195 -1.98 -41.57 79.58
N LEU A 196 -0.94 -41.18 78.81
CA LEU A 196 0.39 -40.98 79.40
C LEU A 196 0.43 -39.78 80.36
N ASN A 197 -0.28 -38.71 80.08
CA ASN A 197 -0.39 -37.57 80.99
C ASN A 197 -1.07 -37.97 82.33
N GLU A 198 -2.08 -38.79 82.26
CA GLU A 198 -2.77 -39.33 83.45
C GLU A 198 -1.84 -40.23 84.25
N GLU A 199 -1.08 -41.13 83.58
CA GLU A 199 -0.13 -42.02 84.21
C GLU A 199 1.03 -41.23 84.85
N ILE A 200 1.58 -40.21 84.17
CA ILE A 200 2.62 -39.33 84.74
C ILE A 200 2.08 -38.58 85.98
N ALA A 201 0.84 -38.13 85.97
CA ALA A 201 0.23 -37.47 87.12
C ALA A 201 0.06 -38.41 88.31
N LEU A 202 -0.35 -39.65 88.05
CA LEU A 202 -0.48 -40.69 89.12
C LEU A 202 0.87 -41.05 89.73
N VAL A 203 1.88 -41.34 88.87
CA VAL A 203 3.27 -41.63 89.34
C VAL A 203 3.89 -40.42 90.01
N GLY A 204 3.59 -39.20 89.59
CA GLY A 204 4.02 -37.95 90.23
C GLY A 204 3.47 -37.80 91.65
N THR A 205 2.22 -38.14 91.84
CA THR A 205 1.58 -38.12 93.18
C THR A 205 2.18 -39.20 94.09
N GLU A 206 2.49 -40.37 93.57
CA GLU A 206 3.19 -41.45 94.26
C GLU A 206 4.63 -41.02 94.65
N HIS A 207 5.36 -40.42 93.71
CA HIS A 207 6.71 -39.87 93.93
C HIS A 207 6.73 -38.88 95.09
N ALA A 208 5.87 -37.88 95.07
CA ALA A 208 5.79 -36.86 96.16
C ALA A 208 5.56 -37.51 97.53
N ARG A 209 4.68 -38.56 97.56
CA ARG A 209 4.41 -39.31 98.79
C ARG A 209 5.61 -40.16 99.25
N LEU A 210 6.34 -40.82 98.35
CA LEU A 210 7.54 -41.57 98.68
C LEU A 210 8.72 -40.64 99.10
N GLU A 211 8.84 -39.50 98.48
CA GLU A 211 9.87 -38.48 98.85
C GLU A 211 9.65 -37.97 100.27
N GLU A 212 8.43 -37.69 100.68
CA GLU A 212 8.08 -37.31 102.07
C GLU A 212 8.40 -38.43 103.04
N LEU A 213 8.10 -39.69 102.77
CA LEU A 213 8.39 -40.85 103.59
C LEU A 213 9.91 -41.04 103.68
N ALA A 214 10.69 -40.84 102.64
CA ALA A 214 12.12 -40.99 102.63
C ALA A 214 12.78 -39.89 103.47
N ALA A 215 12.31 -38.64 103.36
CA ALA A 215 12.74 -37.52 104.16
C ALA A 215 12.55 -37.77 105.68
N ASN A 216 11.54 -38.54 106.07
CA ASN A 216 11.26 -38.96 107.44
C ASN A 216 11.97 -40.22 107.84
N GLY A 217 12.84 -40.83 106.96
CA GLY A 217 13.58 -42.00 107.23
C GLY A 217 12.78 -43.34 107.32
N LEU A 218 11.54 -43.31 106.78
CA LEU A 218 10.57 -44.43 106.83
C LEU A 218 10.70 -45.44 105.70
N ILE A 219 11.43 -45.06 104.57
CA ILE A 219 11.64 -45.95 103.43
C ILE A 219 13.13 -45.79 102.93
N GLU A 220 13.54 -46.84 102.16
CA GLU A 220 14.90 -46.84 101.55
C GLU A 220 14.94 -45.89 100.32
N GLY A 221 16.01 -45.14 100.15
CA GLY A 221 16.24 -44.26 99.01
C GLY A 221 16.19 -44.92 97.64
N ALA A 222 16.39 -46.26 97.60
CA ALA A 222 16.30 -47.06 96.38
C ALA A 222 14.88 -47.04 95.76
N ARG A 223 13.82 -46.89 96.56
CA ARG A 223 12.44 -46.76 96.07
C ARG A 223 12.16 -45.44 95.39
N VAL A 224 12.69 -44.35 95.91
CA VAL A 224 12.62 -43.03 95.27
C VAL A 224 13.36 -43.04 93.95
N TYR A 225 14.53 -43.71 93.86
CA TYR A 225 15.24 -43.89 92.59
C TYR A 225 14.44 -44.70 91.57
N ALA A 226 13.71 -45.75 91.99
CA ALA A 226 12.91 -46.53 91.07
C ALA A 226 11.79 -45.74 90.44
N ILE A 227 11.05 -44.90 91.25
CA ILE A 227 9.98 -44.09 90.76
C ILE A 227 10.45 -42.94 89.85
N ASN A 228 11.64 -42.36 90.19
CA ASN A 228 12.28 -41.35 89.32
C ASN A 228 12.67 -41.90 87.93
N ARG A 229 13.11 -43.17 87.88
CA ARG A 229 13.39 -43.84 86.58
C ARG A 229 12.07 -44.04 85.81
N GLU A 230 10.99 -44.34 86.50
CA GLU A 230 9.66 -44.53 85.86
C GLU A 230 9.11 -43.22 85.34
N ILE A 231 9.21 -42.13 86.07
CA ILE A 231 8.88 -40.79 85.61
C ILE A 231 9.71 -40.40 84.35
N ALA A 232 11.04 -40.65 84.38
CA ALA A 232 11.92 -40.36 83.26
C ALA A 232 11.56 -41.19 82.01
N ARG A 233 11.19 -42.50 82.20
CA ARG A 233 10.73 -43.35 81.14
C ARG A 233 9.44 -42.81 80.53
N LEU A 234 8.41 -42.53 81.32
CA LEU A 234 7.11 -42.00 80.90
C LEU A 234 7.26 -40.65 80.22
N THR A 235 8.11 -39.76 80.74
CA THR A 235 8.43 -38.47 80.13
C THR A 235 9.11 -38.65 78.76
N GLY A 236 9.97 -39.67 78.61
CA GLY A 236 10.54 -40.04 77.30
C GLY A 236 9.47 -40.53 76.32
N GLU A 237 8.58 -41.46 76.74
CA GLU A 237 7.47 -41.94 75.93
C GLU A 237 6.48 -40.78 75.53
N HIS A 238 6.16 -39.91 76.48
CA HIS A 238 5.38 -38.70 76.20
C HIS A 238 6.04 -37.84 75.11
N GLY A 239 7.35 -37.60 75.20
CA GLY A 239 8.12 -36.86 74.20
C GLY A 239 8.08 -37.52 72.83
N GLU A 240 8.13 -38.88 72.79
CA GLU A 240 8.03 -39.63 71.54
C GLU A 240 6.67 -39.49 70.88
N VAL A 241 5.56 -39.61 71.65
CA VAL A 241 4.19 -39.46 71.15
C VAL A 241 3.98 -38.01 70.64
N VAL A 242 4.42 -36.99 71.34
CA VAL A 242 4.38 -35.59 70.87
C VAL A 242 5.13 -35.40 69.57
N ALA A 243 6.31 -36.02 69.45
CA ALA A 243 7.10 -35.94 68.21
C ALA A 243 6.38 -36.71 67.04
N ASN A 244 5.72 -37.83 67.32
CA ASN A 244 4.96 -38.56 66.33
C ASN A 244 3.73 -37.76 65.87
N MET A 245 3.01 -37.12 66.78
CA MET A 245 1.89 -36.24 66.50
C MET A 245 2.30 -35.07 65.60
N ALA A 246 3.38 -34.39 65.97
CA ALA A 246 3.91 -33.27 65.15
C ALA A 246 4.31 -33.73 63.73
N ARG A 247 4.83 -34.95 63.59
CA ARG A 247 5.14 -35.56 62.28
C ARG A 247 3.89 -35.84 61.46
N ALA A 248 2.84 -36.37 62.07
CA ALA A 248 1.58 -36.66 61.44
C ALA A 248 0.88 -35.35 60.97
N GLU A 249 0.85 -34.32 61.79
CA GLU A 249 0.34 -32.96 61.45
C GLU A 249 1.14 -32.33 60.30
N GLY A 250 2.47 -32.50 60.31
CA GLY A 250 3.30 -32.06 59.21
C GLY A 250 2.95 -32.71 57.88
N ARG A 251 2.71 -34.07 57.88
CA ARG A 251 2.23 -34.79 56.69
C ARG A 251 0.85 -34.35 56.28
N MET A 252 -0.07 -34.08 57.19
CA MET A 252 -1.38 -33.55 56.87
C MET A 252 -1.28 -32.20 56.15
N SER A 253 -0.40 -31.31 56.60
CA SER A 253 -0.13 -30.04 55.99
C SER A 253 0.43 -30.20 54.56
N GLU A 254 1.33 -31.14 54.35
CA GLU A 254 1.88 -31.49 53.02
C GLU A 254 0.77 -31.98 52.08
N VAL A 255 -0.11 -32.90 52.54
CA VAL A 255 -1.22 -33.39 51.72
C VAL A 255 -2.20 -32.25 51.36
N ARG A 256 -2.49 -31.32 52.29
CA ARG A 256 -3.34 -30.14 52.00
C ARG A 256 -2.72 -29.29 50.91
N LEU A 257 -1.42 -29.04 50.96
CA LEU A 257 -0.70 -28.31 49.92
C LEU A 257 -0.75 -29.06 48.58
N GLN A 258 -0.67 -30.38 48.56
CA GLN A 258 -0.81 -31.19 47.34
C GLN A 258 -2.20 -31.10 46.74
N ILE A 259 -3.27 -31.04 47.55
CA ILE A 259 -4.63 -30.82 47.07
C ILE A 259 -4.75 -29.45 46.35
N ILE A 260 -4.21 -28.40 46.94
CA ILE A 260 -4.20 -27.08 46.36
C ILE A 260 -3.33 -27.06 45.08
N ALA A 261 -2.15 -27.65 45.12
CA ALA A 261 -1.23 -27.72 44.00
C ALA A 261 -1.82 -28.48 42.78
N THR A 262 -2.73 -29.43 43.00
CA THR A 262 -3.41 -30.15 41.91
C THR A 262 -4.20 -29.19 41.01
N ASP A 263 -4.98 -28.25 41.59
CA ASP A 263 -5.73 -27.25 40.83
C ASP A 263 -4.83 -26.22 40.19
N GLU A 264 -3.87 -25.70 40.94
CA GLU A 264 -2.96 -24.67 40.42
C GLU A 264 -2.07 -25.23 39.29
N THR A 265 -1.64 -26.46 39.36
CA THR A 265 -0.89 -27.12 38.28
C THR A 265 -1.74 -27.22 37.02
N ALA A 266 -2.98 -27.67 37.13
CA ALA A 266 -3.89 -27.82 36.01
C ALA A 266 -4.20 -26.44 35.35
N ARG A 267 -4.44 -25.39 36.16
CA ARG A 267 -4.65 -24.04 35.66
C ARG A 267 -3.42 -23.50 34.94
N ASN A 268 -2.24 -23.68 35.52
CA ASN A 268 -0.98 -23.23 34.93
C ASN A 268 -0.67 -23.95 33.61
N GLU A 269 -0.97 -25.25 33.54
CA GLU A 269 -0.82 -26.04 32.32
C GLU A 269 -1.77 -25.53 31.24
N ALA A 270 -3.06 -25.39 31.55
CA ALA A 270 -4.06 -24.82 30.64
C ALA A 270 -3.66 -23.42 30.15
N GLN A 271 -3.14 -22.57 31.04
CA GLN A 271 -2.67 -21.22 30.66
C GLN A 271 -1.44 -21.26 29.73
N ARG A 272 -0.51 -22.18 29.94
CA ARG A 272 0.67 -22.35 29.06
C ARG A 272 0.25 -22.85 27.67
N GLU A 273 -0.58 -23.87 27.64
CA GLU A 273 -1.09 -24.43 26.41
C GLU A 273 -1.95 -23.42 25.63
N LEU A 274 -2.80 -22.65 26.34
CA LEU A 274 -3.62 -21.60 25.76
C LEU A 274 -2.79 -20.54 25.01
N ARG A 275 -1.66 -20.14 25.57
CA ARG A 275 -0.76 -19.19 24.89
C ARG A 275 -0.21 -19.75 23.58
N VAL A 276 0.14 -21.04 23.54
CA VAL A 276 0.62 -21.69 22.32
C VAL A 276 -0.51 -21.76 21.28
N VAL A 277 -1.69 -22.16 21.70
CA VAL A 277 -2.88 -22.21 20.83
C VAL A 277 -3.24 -20.83 20.28
N GLN A 278 -3.22 -19.79 21.10
CA GLN A 278 -3.48 -18.42 20.67
C GLN A 278 -2.47 -17.93 19.62
N ALA A 279 -1.18 -18.24 19.80
CA ALA A 279 -0.17 -17.90 18.82
C ALA A 279 -0.41 -18.62 17.47
N GLN A 280 -0.76 -19.89 17.50
CA GLN A 280 -1.13 -20.65 16.31
C GLN A 280 -2.39 -20.12 15.63
N MET A 281 -3.40 -19.74 16.42
CA MET A 281 -4.62 -19.11 15.88
C MET A 281 -4.32 -17.80 15.17
N THR A 282 -3.45 -16.97 15.72
CA THR A 282 -3.01 -15.72 15.07
C THR A 282 -2.32 -16.04 13.74
N GLU A 283 -1.39 -16.98 13.71
CA GLU A 283 -0.72 -17.38 12.47
C GLU A 283 -1.70 -17.87 11.40
N LEU A 284 -2.66 -18.74 11.79
CA LEU A 284 -3.66 -19.23 10.86
C LEU A 284 -4.64 -18.15 10.42
N SER A 285 -4.98 -17.17 11.27
CA SER A 285 -5.84 -16.05 10.88
C SER A 285 -5.18 -15.17 9.82
N GLU A 286 -3.87 -14.93 9.90
CA GLU A 286 -3.12 -14.21 8.87
C GLU A 286 -3.03 -15.02 7.56
N ARG A 287 -2.85 -16.33 7.65
CA ARG A 287 -2.90 -17.20 6.47
C ARG A 287 -4.28 -17.22 5.81
N LEU A 288 -5.35 -17.22 6.62
CA LEU A 288 -6.72 -17.14 6.13
C LEU A 288 -6.95 -15.84 5.37
N LEU A 289 -6.57 -14.70 5.95
CA LEU A 289 -6.66 -13.39 5.30
C LEU A 289 -5.91 -13.38 3.96
N SER A 290 -4.71 -13.95 3.92
CA SER A 290 -3.94 -14.06 2.68
C SER A 290 -4.61 -14.94 1.62
N ALA A 291 -5.25 -16.03 2.03
CA ALA A 291 -5.98 -16.91 1.12
C ALA A 291 -7.28 -16.24 0.60
N GLU A 292 -7.96 -15.48 1.44
CA GLU A 292 -9.15 -14.69 1.06
C GLU A 292 -8.79 -13.57 0.09
N ASP A 293 -7.73 -12.82 0.36
CA ASP A 293 -7.21 -11.79 -0.55
C ASP A 293 -6.82 -12.37 -1.92
N ARG A 294 -6.26 -13.60 -1.96
CA ARG A 294 -6.00 -14.30 -3.22
C ARG A 294 -7.28 -14.75 -3.94
N LEU A 295 -8.31 -15.15 -3.19
CA LEU A 295 -9.61 -15.50 -3.78
C LEU A 295 -10.31 -14.30 -4.40
N ASP A 296 -10.24 -13.13 -3.77
CA ASP A 296 -10.82 -11.91 -4.31
C ASP A 296 -10.14 -11.48 -5.61
N ARG A 297 -8.86 -11.80 -5.79
CA ARG A 297 -8.13 -11.53 -7.02
C ARG A 297 -8.32 -12.57 -8.14
N VAL A 298 -8.99 -13.66 -7.88
CA VAL A 298 -9.31 -14.67 -8.91
C VAL A 298 -10.12 -14.06 -10.04
N ASP A 299 -11.06 -13.14 -9.75
CA ASP A 299 -11.77 -12.34 -10.72
C ASP A 299 -10.94 -11.11 -11.09
N ILE A 300 -10.37 -11.11 -12.28
CA ILE A 300 -9.61 -9.97 -12.81
C ILE A 300 -10.61 -9.00 -13.41
N ARG A 301 -10.70 -7.80 -12.84
CA ARG A 301 -11.70 -6.79 -13.17
C ARG A 301 -11.08 -5.57 -13.85
N SER A 302 -11.89 -4.89 -14.66
CA SER A 302 -11.49 -3.63 -15.27
C SER A 302 -11.35 -2.52 -14.21
N PRO A 303 -10.23 -1.78 -14.18
CA PRO A 303 -10.07 -0.64 -13.28
C PRO A 303 -10.84 0.61 -13.73
N ILE A 304 -11.25 0.68 -15.01
CA ILE A 304 -11.91 1.83 -15.64
C ILE A 304 -12.95 1.35 -16.65
N ALA A 305 -13.88 2.23 -17.02
CA ALA A 305 -14.71 2.02 -18.20
C ALA A 305 -13.91 2.32 -19.48
N GLY A 306 -14.08 1.51 -20.52
CA GLY A 306 -13.35 1.69 -21.76
C GLY A 306 -13.48 0.52 -22.74
N ILE A 307 -12.68 0.55 -23.79
CA ILE A 307 -12.66 -0.47 -24.84
C ILE A 307 -11.44 -1.35 -24.66
N VAL A 308 -11.62 -2.67 -24.71
CA VAL A 308 -10.51 -3.66 -24.71
C VAL A 308 -9.73 -3.52 -26.01
N ASN A 309 -8.50 -3.04 -25.93
CA ASN A 309 -7.63 -2.83 -27.09
C ASN A 309 -6.85 -4.09 -27.47
N GLU A 310 -6.30 -4.77 -26.48
CA GLU A 310 -5.45 -5.96 -26.69
C GLU A 310 -5.71 -6.97 -25.56
N LEU A 311 -5.87 -8.23 -25.96
CA LEU A 311 -6.06 -9.37 -25.07
C LEU A 311 -4.91 -10.37 -25.23
N ASN A 312 -3.94 -10.34 -24.32
CA ASN A 312 -2.75 -11.18 -24.38
C ASN A 312 -2.99 -12.63 -23.93
N VAL A 313 -4.19 -12.94 -23.46
CA VAL A 313 -4.59 -14.25 -22.97
C VAL A 313 -5.75 -14.76 -23.82
N THR A 314 -5.50 -15.72 -24.68
CA THR A 314 -6.46 -16.21 -25.68
C THR A 314 -6.95 -17.64 -25.43
N THR A 315 -6.37 -18.35 -24.44
CA THR A 315 -6.64 -19.78 -24.23
C THR A 315 -7.09 -20.07 -22.80
N VAL A 316 -8.28 -20.65 -22.67
CA VAL A 316 -8.75 -21.23 -21.41
C VAL A 316 -7.87 -22.42 -21.05
N GLY A 317 -7.44 -22.51 -19.79
CA GLY A 317 -6.43 -23.46 -19.32
C GLY A 317 -4.97 -22.97 -19.50
N GLY A 318 -4.76 -21.80 -20.10
CA GLY A 318 -3.46 -21.16 -20.20
C GLY A 318 -2.91 -20.76 -18.85
N VAL A 319 -1.57 -20.76 -18.71
CA VAL A 319 -0.87 -20.34 -17.48
C VAL A 319 -0.39 -18.90 -17.66
N ILE A 320 -0.77 -18.03 -16.72
CA ILE A 320 -0.30 -16.65 -16.63
C ILE A 320 0.82 -16.55 -15.60
N THR A 321 1.87 -15.80 -15.97
CA THR A 321 2.98 -15.52 -15.05
C THR A 321 2.70 -14.26 -14.19
N PRO A 322 3.32 -14.14 -13.01
CA PRO A 322 3.23 -12.92 -12.21
C PRO A 322 3.63 -11.66 -12.97
N ALA A 323 2.88 -10.57 -12.78
CA ALA A 323 3.07 -9.27 -13.41
C ALA A 323 2.96 -9.25 -14.96
N GLN A 324 2.43 -10.31 -15.56
CA GLN A 324 2.13 -10.33 -16.99
C GLN A 324 0.96 -9.39 -17.30
N THR A 325 1.09 -8.57 -18.34
CA THR A 325 -0.01 -7.77 -18.89
C THR A 325 -1.01 -8.69 -19.58
N LEU A 326 -2.25 -8.69 -19.12
CA LEU A 326 -3.31 -9.58 -19.58
C LEU A 326 -4.24 -8.90 -20.58
N VAL A 327 -4.66 -7.70 -20.23
CA VAL A 327 -5.59 -6.89 -21.00
C VAL A 327 -5.12 -5.45 -21.01
N THR A 328 -5.27 -4.80 -22.15
CA THR A 328 -4.99 -3.38 -22.31
C THR A 328 -6.30 -2.66 -22.61
N ILE A 329 -6.66 -1.65 -21.82
CA ILE A 329 -7.94 -0.94 -21.92
C ILE A 329 -7.69 0.52 -22.25
N VAL A 330 -8.38 1.02 -23.28
CA VAL A 330 -8.44 2.43 -23.66
C VAL A 330 -9.67 3.05 -23.01
N PRO A 331 -9.53 4.11 -22.17
CA PRO A 331 -10.68 4.80 -21.58
C PRO A 331 -11.63 5.35 -22.61
N ASP A 332 -12.95 5.28 -22.37
CA ASP A 332 -13.97 5.82 -23.27
C ASP A 332 -14.09 7.34 -23.18
N ASP A 333 -13.86 7.92 -22.00
CA ASP A 333 -13.90 9.36 -21.71
C ASP A 333 -12.53 10.05 -21.81
N ALA A 334 -11.64 9.50 -22.64
CA ALA A 334 -10.32 10.06 -22.80
C ALA A 334 -10.41 11.42 -23.49
N ASP A 335 -10.17 12.49 -22.73
CA ASP A 335 -9.98 13.83 -23.30
C ASP A 335 -8.97 13.78 -24.42
N LEU A 336 -9.40 14.16 -25.62
CA LEU A 336 -8.50 14.27 -26.76
C LEU A 336 -7.59 15.48 -26.53
N LYS A 337 -6.30 15.25 -26.54
CA LYS A 337 -5.27 16.26 -26.50
C LYS A 337 -4.48 16.26 -27.79
N ILE A 338 -3.80 17.34 -28.05
CA ILE A 338 -2.91 17.42 -29.19
C ILE A 338 -1.49 17.46 -28.66
N GLU A 339 -0.71 16.50 -29.06
CA GLU A 339 0.71 16.45 -28.83
C GLU A 339 1.42 17.14 -29.98
N MET A 340 2.15 18.23 -29.70
CA MET A 340 2.91 18.99 -30.68
C MET A 340 4.40 18.85 -30.46
N ARG A 341 5.18 18.87 -31.56
CA ARG A 341 6.63 18.86 -31.52
C ARG A 341 7.18 20.26 -31.81
N LEU A 342 7.77 20.85 -30.81
CA LEU A 342 8.36 22.18 -30.91
C LEU A 342 9.84 22.08 -31.26
N SER A 343 10.28 22.91 -32.22
CA SER A 343 11.69 23.03 -32.52
C SER A 343 12.45 23.65 -31.35
N ILE A 344 13.71 23.26 -31.15
CA ILE A 344 14.58 23.81 -30.10
C ILE A 344 14.72 25.35 -30.25
N VAL A 345 14.61 25.86 -31.47
CA VAL A 345 14.78 27.30 -31.76
C VAL A 345 13.56 28.13 -31.36
N ASP A 346 12.38 27.48 -31.31
CA ASP A 346 11.10 28.18 -31.14
C ASP A 346 10.51 28.00 -29.72
N VAL A 347 11.14 27.17 -28.87
CA VAL A 347 10.62 26.85 -27.53
C VAL A 347 10.51 28.07 -26.62
N ASP A 348 11.37 29.08 -26.79
CA ASP A 348 11.37 30.36 -26.03
C ASP A 348 10.20 31.26 -26.36
N GLN A 349 9.54 31.05 -27.51
CA GLN A 349 8.39 31.82 -27.97
C GLN A 349 7.05 31.20 -27.55
N VAL A 350 7.07 30.05 -26.89
CA VAL A 350 5.89 29.27 -26.51
C VAL A 350 5.81 29.19 -25.01
N SER A 351 4.65 29.45 -24.43
CA SER A 351 4.40 29.41 -22.99
C SER A 351 3.09 28.69 -22.66
N VAL A 352 3.03 28.10 -21.46
CA VAL A 352 1.81 27.50 -20.94
C VAL A 352 0.74 28.61 -20.79
N GLY A 353 -0.52 28.30 -21.17
CA GLY A 353 -1.62 29.25 -21.19
C GLY A 353 -1.74 30.06 -22.48
N GLN A 354 -0.86 29.84 -23.46
CA GLN A 354 -0.87 30.58 -24.73
C GLN A 354 -1.95 30.03 -25.66
N PRO A 355 -2.79 30.91 -26.27
CA PRO A 355 -3.81 30.47 -27.22
C PRO A 355 -3.17 29.98 -28.53
N VAL A 356 -3.73 28.94 -29.06
CA VAL A 356 -3.29 28.32 -30.33
C VAL A 356 -4.46 28.06 -31.24
N LYS A 357 -4.20 28.08 -32.55
CA LYS A 357 -5.14 27.64 -33.58
C LYS A 357 -4.72 26.27 -34.09
N LEU A 358 -5.69 25.39 -34.19
CA LEU A 358 -5.51 23.99 -34.54
C LEU A 358 -6.09 23.74 -35.93
N ARG A 359 -5.24 23.31 -36.84
CA ARG A 359 -5.62 22.98 -38.20
C ARG A 359 -5.39 21.51 -38.46
N PHE A 360 -6.46 20.79 -38.70
CA PHE A 360 -6.38 19.36 -38.97
C PHE A 360 -6.10 19.11 -40.46
N SER A 361 -4.89 18.70 -40.76
CA SER A 361 -4.44 18.47 -42.14
C SER A 361 -5.08 17.24 -42.81
N ALA A 362 -5.71 16.35 -42.01
CA ALA A 362 -6.45 15.21 -42.50
C ALA A 362 -7.78 15.59 -43.20
N PHE A 363 -8.29 16.80 -42.97
CA PHE A 363 -9.57 17.26 -43.50
C PHE A 363 -9.40 18.31 -44.60
N ASN A 364 -10.48 18.57 -45.31
CA ASN A 364 -10.46 19.55 -46.38
C ASN A 364 -10.30 20.98 -45.81
N GLN A 365 -9.13 21.55 -46.00
CA GLN A 365 -8.73 22.86 -45.44
C GLN A 365 -9.62 24.07 -45.88
N ARG A 366 -10.48 23.88 -46.90
CA ARG A 366 -11.41 24.95 -47.37
C ARG A 366 -12.73 24.95 -46.63
N THR A 367 -13.11 23.85 -46.06
CA THR A 367 -14.45 23.66 -45.48
C THR A 367 -14.43 23.41 -43.99
N THR A 368 -13.28 22.97 -43.43
CA THR A 368 -13.15 22.69 -42.00
C THR A 368 -12.62 23.93 -41.28
N PRO A 369 -13.33 24.47 -40.27
CA PRO A 369 -12.87 25.58 -39.46
C PRO A 369 -11.65 25.18 -38.61
N GLU A 370 -10.83 26.17 -38.31
CA GLU A 370 -9.76 26.03 -37.33
C GLU A 370 -10.40 25.98 -35.94
N LEU A 371 -9.92 25.10 -35.07
CA LEU A 371 -10.32 25.07 -33.66
C LEU A 371 -9.37 25.88 -32.80
N GLU A 372 -9.91 26.45 -31.73
CA GLU A 372 -9.12 27.12 -30.72
C GLU A 372 -8.68 26.13 -29.63
N GLY A 373 -7.47 26.27 -29.16
CA GLY A 373 -6.90 25.52 -28.09
C GLY A 373 -5.97 26.37 -27.23
N GLU A 374 -5.50 25.76 -26.15
CA GLU A 374 -4.56 26.39 -25.22
C GLU A 374 -3.42 25.42 -24.90
N ILE A 375 -2.20 25.94 -24.81
CA ILE A 375 -1.03 25.12 -24.42
C ILE A 375 -1.13 24.80 -22.93
N VAL A 376 -1.31 23.53 -22.62
CA VAL A 376 -1.47 23.03 -21.24
C VAL A 376 -0.12 22.68 -20.63
N HIS A 377 0.79 22.15 -21.44
CA HIS A 377 2.10 21.70 -20.95
C HIS A 377 3.16 21.83 -22.04
N VAL A 378 4.40 22.14 -21.63
CA VAL A 378 5.61 22.08 -22.45
C VAL A 378 6.67 21.31 -21.66
N SER A 379 7.30 20.31 -22.28
CA SER A 379 8.30 19.48 -21.61
C SER A 379 9.51 20.34 -21.18
N ALA A 380 10.03 20.08 -19.97
CA ALA A 380 11.18 20.82 -19.43
C ALA A 380 12.53 20.40 -20.08
N ALA A 381 12.55 19.30 -20.83
CA ALA A 381 13.74 18.78 -21.49
C ALA A 381 13.45 18.40 -22.94
N ALA A 382 14.42 18.63 -23.81
CA ALA A 382 14.35 18.20 -25.19
C ALA A 382 14.42 16.68 -25.27
N GLN A 383 13.57 16.08 -26.07
CA GLN A 383 13.57 14.66 -26.43
C GLN A 383 14.23 14.46 -27.79
N ARG A 384 14.77 13.28 -28.01
CA ARG A 384 15.37 12.90 -29.29
C ARG A 384 14.45 11.96 -30.03
N ASP A 385 14.12 12.29 -31.25
CA ASP A 385 13.42 11.37 -32.16
C ASP A 385 14.31 10.17 -32.48
N SER A 386 13.84 8.96 -32.21
CA SER A 386 14.60 7.71 -32.42
C SER A 386 14.85 7.40 -33.89
N SER A 387 14.04 7.97 -34.80
CA SER A 387 14.13 7.69 -36.26
C SER A 387 14.97 8.71 -37.01
N THR A 388 14.84 10.01 -36.65
CA THR A 388 15.53 11.10 -37.35
C THR A 388 16.77 11.61 -36.61
N GLY A 389 16.84 11.35 -35.28
CA GLY A 389 17.89 11.86 -34.40
C GLY A 389 17.74 13.34 -34.03
N GLU A 390 16.70 14.01 -34.50
CA GLU A 390 16.41 15.40 -34.20
C GLU A 390 15.94 15.58 -32.75
N LEU A 391 16.32 16.73 -32.18
CA LEU A 391 15.87 17.11 -30.83
C LEU A 391 14.65 18.04 -30.94
N PHE A 392 13.63 17.75 -30.14
CA PHE A 392 12.40 18.56 -30.07
C PHE A 392 11.91 18.63 -28.63
N TYR A 393 11.11 19.64 -28.35
CA TYR A 393 10.34 19.73 -27.12
C TYR A 393 8.91 19.24 -27.37
N LEU A 394 8.39 18.45 -26.42
CA LEU A 394 7.01 17.98 -26.47
C LEU A 394 6.11 19.05 -25.84
N GLY A 395 5.09 19.49 -26.58
CA GLY A 395 4.04 20.35 -26.05
C GLY A 395 2.70 19.63 -26.08
N GLU A 396 1.88 19.84 -25.05
CA GLU A 396 0.50 19.38 -25.01
C GLU A 396 -0.45 20.55 -25.14
N VAL A 397 -1.43 20.41 -26.03
CA VAL A 397 -2.48 21.41 -26.27
C VAL A 397 -3.84 20.82 -25.94
N GLY A 398 -4.58 21.51 -25.08
CA GLY A 398 -5.99 21.24 -24.80
C GLY A 398 -6.88 21.92 -25.85
N ILE A 399 -7.90 21.24 -26.31
CA ILE A 399 -8.90 21.81 -27.20
C ILE A 399 -9.90 22.56 -26.32
N THR A 400 -10.01 23.88 -26.52
CA THR A 400 -10.92 24.74 -25.75
C THR A 400 -12.26 24.93 -26.45
N ASP A 401 -12.26 24.74 -27.75
CA ASP A 401 -13.43 24.95 -28.60
C ASP A 401 -14.38 23.73 -28.63
N ASP A 402 -15.65 23.96 -28.96
CA ASP A 402 -16.62 22.89 -29.10
C ASP A 402 -16.31 22.04 -30.36
N LEU A 403 -16.07 20.77 -30.15
CA LEU A 403 -15.84 19.79 -31.23
C LEU A 403 -17.02 19.71 -32.21
N GLY A 404 -18.23 20.12 -31.80
CA GLY A 404 -19.40 20.23 -32.65
C GLY A 404 -19.20 21.19 -33.85
N LYS A 405 -18.27 22.12 -33.83
CA LYS A 405 -17.91 22.99 -34.96
C LYS A 405 -17.33 22.23 -36.16
N LEU A 406 -16.77 21.05 -35.93
CA LEU A 406 -16.25 20.19 -37.00
C LEU A 406 -17.36 19.45 -37.80
N GLY A 407 -18.63 19.60 -37.36
CA GLY A 407 -19.76 18.94 -38.01
C GLY A 407 -19.80 17.43 -37.78
N ASN A 408 -19.94 16.64 -38.84
CA ASN A 408 -20.02 15.17 -38.76
C ASN A 408 -18.63 14.48 -38.71
N VAL A 409 -17.58 15.18 -38.35
CA VAL A 409 -16.21 14.63 -38.36
C VAL A 409 -15.81 14.29 -36.95
N THR A 410 -15.40 13.04 -36.72
CA THR A 410 -14.89 12.54 -35.44
C THR A 410 -13.35 12.60 -35.45
N LEU A 411 -12.78 13.19 -34.43
CA LEU A 411 -11.32 13.17 -34.23
C LEU A 411 -10.90 11.76 -33.80
N ILE A 412 -9.92 11.20 -34.50
CA ILE A 412 -9.36 9.88 -34.19
C ILE A 412 -7.91 10.06 -33.72
N PRO A 413 -7.49 9.37 -32.66
CA PRO A 413 -6.09 9.36 -32.23
C PRO A 413 -5.14 9.01 -33.40
N GLY A 414 -4.02 9.73 -33.49
CA GLY A 414 -3.06 9.59 -34.60
C GLY A 414 -3.31 10.55 -35.76
N MET A 415 -4.41 11.30 -35.80
CA MET A 415 -4.62 12.32 -36.84
C MET A 415 -3.58 13.44 -36.77
N PRO A 416 -2.96 13.82 -37.93
CA PRO A 416 -2.01 14.92 -37.97
C PRO A 416 -2.72 16.28 -37.83
N VAL A 417 -2.11 17.16 -37.03
CA VAL A 417 -2.56 18.50 -36.72
C VAL A 417 -1.41 19.48 -36.86
N GLU A 418 -1.68 20.64 -37.44
CA GLU A 418 -0.76 21.78 -37.39
C GLU A 418 -1.21 22.74 -36.29
N VAL A 419 -0.32 22.99 -35.33
CA VAL A 419 -0.57 23.91 -34.22
C VAL A 419 0.07 25.25 -34.53
N PHE A 420 -0.74 26.32 -34.54
CA PHE A 420 -0.31 27.69 -34.75
C PHE A 420 -0.34 28.42 -33.40
N ALA A 421 0.82 28.53 -32.73
CA ALA A 421 0.93 29.28 -31.49
C ALA A 421 1.14 30.77 -31.80
N GLU A 422 0.21 31.61 -31.38
CA GLU A 422 0.29 33.05 -31.61
C GLU A 422 1.40 33.65 -30.74
N THR A 423 2.45 34.17 -31.38
CA THR A 423 3.55 34.83 -30.66
C THR A 423 3.22 36.28 -30.29
N ALA A 424 4.02 36.85 -29.39
CA ALA A 424 3.85 38.24 -28.97
C ALA A 424 3.82 39.20 -30.18
N GLU A 425 2.90 40.19 -30.12
CA GLU A 425 2.80 41.21 -31.12
C GLU A 425 4.12 41.99 -31.25
N MET A 426 4.66 42.07 -32.45
CA MET A 426 5.86 42.84 -32.77
C MET A 426 5.52 43.92 -33.78
N THR A 427 6.11 45.10 -33.64
CA THR A 427 5.93 46.17 -34.66
C THR A 427 6.62 45.78 -35.96
N ALA A 428 6.06 46.18 -37.10
CA ALA A 428 6.64 45.93 -38.43
C ALA A 428 8.08 46.44 -38.52
N LEU A 429 8.41 47.53 -37.83
CA LEU A 429 9.75 48.08 -37.73
C LEU A 429 10.69 47.10 -36.97
N SER A 430 10.25 46.56 -35.82
CA SER A 430 11.06 45.63 -35.03
C SER A 430 11.32 44.33 -35.80
N TYR A 431 10.34 43.84 -36.56
CA TYR A 431 10.48 42.66 -37.40
C TYR A 431 11.54 42.82 -38.50
N LEU A 432 11.59 43.99 -39.14
CA LEU A 432 12.58 44.31 -40.18
C LEU A 432 14.01 44.56 -39.63
N VAL A 433 14.09 45.10 -38.43
CA VAL A 433 15.38 45.54 -37.83
C VAL A 433 16.00 44.38 -36.99
N LYS A 434 15.19 43.50 -36.39
CA LYS A 434 15.64 42.40 -35.53
C LYS A 434 16.75 41.54 -36.17
N PRO A 435 16.66 41.04 -37.44
CA PRO A 435 17.73 40.23 -38.03
C PRO A 435 19.08 40.96 -38.11
N PHE A 436 19.05 42.26 -38.36
CA PHE A 436 20.26 43.07 -38.42
C PHE A 436 20.86 43.32 -37.03
N LEU A 437 20.03 43.57 -36.03
CA LEU A 437 20.45 43.71 -34.63
C LEU A 437 21.01 42.41 -34.08
N ASP A 438 20.35 41.28 -34.35
CA ASP A 438 20.83 39.96 -33.92
C ASP A 438 22.15 39.55 -34.57
N GLN A 439 22.33 39.91 -35.86
CA GLN A 439 23.57 39.68 -36.56
C GLN A 439 24.70 40.62 -36.06
N ALA A 440 24.40 41.89 -35.79
CA ALA A 440 25.32 42.82 -35.18
C ALA A 440 25.70 42.39 -33.76
N ALA A 441 24.72 41.95 -32.93
CA ALA A 441 24.97 41.43 -31.59
C ALA A 441 25.86 40.17 -31.58
N ARG A 442 25.73 39.32 -32.61
CA ARG A 442 26.61 38.14 -32.77
C ARG A 442 28.01 38.54 -33.21
N ALA A 443 28.12 39.54 -34.13
CA ALA A 443 29.41 40.01 -34.62
C ALA A 443 30.23 40.79 -33.58
N PHE A 444 29.56 41.45 -32.60
CA PHE A 444 30.17 42.17 -31.49
C PHE A 444 30.31 41.37 -30.19
N ARG A 445 29.86 40.15 -30.15
CA ARG A 445 30.13 39.20 -29.05
C ARG A 445 31.40 38.42 -29.39
N GLU A 446 32.55 39.01 -29.19
CA GLU A 446 33.78 38.26 -28.98
C GLU A 446 33.79 37.72 -27.59
N GLU A 447 33.81 36.33 -27.52
CA GLU A 447 33.82 35.39 -26.39
C GLU A 447 32.52 35.20 -25.62
#